data_1317668bd54ee1fb20a01e23faa5129d
#
_entry.id   1317668bd54ee1fb20a01e23faa5129d
#
_cell.length_a   1.000
_cell.length_b   1.000
_cell.length_c   1.000
_cell.angle_alpha   90.00
_cell.angle_beta   90.00
_cell.angle_gamma   90.00
#
_symmetry.space_group_name_H-M   'P 1'
#
loop_
_entity.id
_entity.type
_entity.pdbx_description
1 polymer ?
#
loop_
_entity_poly.entity_id
_entity_poly.type
_entity_poly.pdbx_seq_one_letter_code
_entity_poly.pdbx_strand_id
1 'polypeptide(L)'
;DFYQNIADVYAKYNEVLKDNNAFDFNDLLGKTIELFEENPEILADYQDRFEYILIDEYQDTSPAQYRLARLLAEKHNNIFVVGDDYQSIYKFRGADMENILNFNQDFEDATVIKLEQNYRCKGNIIQASNAVIANNYSQFEKEAWTERNSGQPVTICEAEDEYSEAQYIVREIENLVKFGQHSYNDVAILYRSNHQSRVLEDEFIRNQIPYYIVGGLGFYDRKEIKDIISYLKVAINPQDTIALKRIVSTPKRGLGPKTIEKMISYAQEHVPEFNLLTFGKDDQSLGLFDVMKDATQVDGIGKKTARKIKRFHDEIEEFTAIANSDLSIPQQVNRILKKSGYWAMLELEDSDTARNRMENLDEFLSLSKNYYEKDKSRDLEDFLRDLRLLSDQDDMDENNQVKMMTVHAAKGLEFPAVFVAGVEEEIFPHYRNMISGDIEDIEEERRLFYVAMTRASERLFLTYSKQRKKFGEIKEMMGSRFLDEIPIECAIEKIHDGIRYK
;
A
#
# COMPACT_ATOMS: atom_id res chain seq x y z
N ASP A 1 17.37 -21.39 -21.26
CA ASP A 1 17.61 -21.56 -19.84
C ASP A 1 17.29 -20.25 -19.12
N PHE A 2 16.38 -20.30 -18.12
CA PHE A 2 15.81 -19.09 -17.49
C PHE A 2 16.89 -18.18 -16.89
N TYR A 3 17.79 -18.74 -16.11
CA TYR A 3 18.87 -17.97 -15.47
C TYR A 3 19.87 -17.38 -16.48
N GLN A 4 20.13 -18.08 -17.58
CA GLN A 4 20.99 -17.55 -18.63
C GLN A 4 20.35 -16.34 -19.32
N ASN A 5 19.04 -16.40 -19.59
CA ASN A 5 18.30 -15.28 -20.16
C ASN A 5 18.31 -14.04 -19.22
N ILE A 6 18.20 -14.25 -17.89
CA ILE A 6 18.34 -13.16 -16.91
C ILE A 6 19.73 -12.53 -17.00
N ALA A 7 20.78 -13.36 -17.00
CA ALA A 7 22.16 -12.86 -17.10
C ALA A 7 22.41 -12.05 -18.38
N ASP A 8 21.90 -12.55 -19.53
CA ASP A 8 22.05 -11.88 -20.81
C ASP A 8 21.28 -10.53 -20.85
N VAL A 9 20.06 -10.49 -20.28
CA VAL A 9 19.27 -9.26 -20.16
C VAL A 9 19.96 -8.26 -19.24
N TYR A 10 20.49 -8.71 -18.09
CA TYR A 10 21.21 -7.87 -17.15
C TYR A 10 22.49 -7.27 -17.75
N ALA A 11 23.26 -8.11 -18.47
CA ALA A 11 24.45 -7.62 -19.19
C ALA A 11 24.06 -6.54 -20.22
N LYS A 12 22.99 -6.75 -21.00
CA LYS A 12 22.51 -5.76 -21.99
C LYS A 12 21.96 -4.50 -21.33
N TYR A 13 21.30 -4.61 -20.18
CA TYR A 13 20.82 -3.48 -19.40
C TYR A 13 21.99 -2.58 -18.97
N ASN A 14 23.07 -3.16 -18.40
CA ASN A 14 24.25 -2.44 -17.99
C ASN A 14 24.99 -1.79 -19.16
N GLU A 15 25.05 -2.47 -20.32
CA GLU A 15 25.60 -1.88 -21.55
C GLU A 15 24.83 -0.62 -21.97
N VAL A 16 23.49 -0.69 -21.95
CA VAL A 16 22.64 0.44 -22.32
C VAL A 16 22.80 1.61 -21.35
N LEU A 17 22.89 1.35 -20.03
CA LEU A 17 23.18 2.40 -19.05
C LEU A 17 24.52 3.09 -19.35
N LYS A 18 25.57 2.29 -19.60
CA LYS A 18 26.90 2.81 -19.92
C LYS A 18 26.91 3.65 -21.20
N ASP A 19 26.24 3.17 -22.28
CA ASP A 19 26.15 3.88 -23.54
C ASP A 19 25.43 5.23 -23.44
N ASN A 20 24.51 5.36 -22.46
CA ASN A 20 23.79 6.59 -22.18
C ASN A 20 24.41 7.46 -21.08
N ASN A 21 25.60 7.11 -20.54
CA ASN A 21 26.22 7.75 -19.37
C ASN A 21 25.22 7.91 -18.21
N ALA A 22 24.42 6.87 -17.94
CA ALA A 22 23.37 6.85 -16.93
C ALA A 22 23.69 5.81 -15.85
N PHE A 23 23.23 6.07 -14.64
CA PHE A 23 23.22 5.15 -13.52
C PHE A 23 21.77 4.89 -13.08
N ASP A 24 21.49 3.69 -12.62
CA ASP A 24 20.31 3.47 -11.82
C ASP A 24 20.59 3.73 -10.32
N PHE A 25 19.57 3.62 -9.47
CA PHE A 25 19.73 3.89 -8.04
C PHE A 25 20.71 2.93 -7.35
N ASN A 26 20.78 1.67 -7.78
CA ASN A 26 21.72 0.70 -7.21
C ASN A 26 23.16 0.99 -7.65
N ASP A 27 23.36 1.50 -8.86
CA ASP A 27 24.65 1.91 -9.37
C ASP A 27 25.28 3.02 -8.54
N LEU A 28 24.48 3.92 -7.95
CA LEU A 28 24.99 5.01 -7.09
C LEU A 28 25.81 4.47 -5.91
N LEU A 29 25.43 3.33 -5.38
CA LEU A 29 26.21 2.65 -4.32
C LEU A 29 27.22 1.68 -4.91
N GLY A 30 26.78 0.76 -5.76
CA GLY A 30 27.62 -0.31 -6.31
C GLY A 30 28.83 0.21 -7.08
N LYS A 31 28.62 1.18 -7.97
CA LYS A 31 29.71 1.79 -8.75
C LYS A 31 30.64 2.68 -7.93
N THR A 32 30.13 3.28 -6.85
CA THR A 32 30.98 4.01 -5.90
C THR A 32 31.90 3.06 -5.15
N ILE A 33 31.39 1.90 -4.71
CA ILE A 33 32.21 0.87 -4.05
C ILE A 33 33.27 0.32 -5.00
N GLU A 34 32.87 -0.07 -6.23
CA GLU A 34 33.82 -0.51 -7.27
C GLU A 34 34.92 0.55 -7.52
N LEU A 35 34.54 1.83 -7.65
CA LEU A 35 35.48 2.93 -7.84
C LEU A 35 36.51 3.00 -6.72
N PHE A 36 36.10 2.90 -5.47
CA PHE A 36 36.98 2.98 -4.32
C PHE A 36 37.86 1.73 -4.16
N GLU A 37 37.34 0.55 -4.47
CA GLU A 37 38.11 -0.70 -4.39
C GLU A 37 39.14 -0.82 -5.52
N GLU A 38 38.82 -0.32 -6.72
CA GLU A 38 39.74 -0.36 -7.89
C GLU A 38 40.74 0.79 -7.91
N ASN A 39 40.46 1.91 -7.21
CA ASN A 39 41.30 3.11 -7.23
C ASN A 39 41.59 3.61 -5.80
N PRO A 40 42.58 3.00 -5.12
CA PRO A 40 42.93 3.36 -3.72
C PRO A 40 43.30 4.81 -3.51
N GLU A 41 43.87 5.49 -4.53
CA GLU A 41 44.19 6.90 -4.47
C GLU A 41 42.94 7.77 -4.39
N ILE A 42 41.89 7.43 -5.12
CA ILE A 42 40.58 8.13 -5.03
C ILE A 42 39.96 7.92 -3.66
N LEU A 43 39.97 6.68 -3.16
CA LEU A 43 39.50 6.38 -1.81
C LEU A 43 40.26 7.19 -0.76
N ALA A 44 41.59 7.28 -0.87
CA ALA A 44 42.43 8.05 0.06
C ALA A 44 42.05 9.54 0.09
N ASP A 45 41.74 10.14 -1.07
CA ASP A 45 41.30 11.53 -1.16
C ASP A 45 39.97 11.75 -0.41
N TYR A 46 39.04 10.80 -0.53
CA TYR A 46 37.78 10.88 0.20
C TYR A 46 37.94 10.61 1.69
N GLN A 47 38.81 9.68 2.09
CA GLN A 47 39.15 9.43 3.50
C GLN A 47 39.81 10.64 4.14
N ASP A 48 40.64 11.38 3.40
CA ASP A 48 41.26 12.63 3.87
C ASP A 48 40.25 13.77 3.99
N ARG A 49 39.26 13.77 3.13
CA ARG A 49 38.17 14.75 3.14
C ARG A 49 37.15 14.50 4.27
N PHE A 50 36.83 13.25 4.57
CA PHE A 50 35.85 12.85 5.55
C PHE A 50 36.50 12.21 6.78
N GLU A 51 37.00 13.05 7.68
CA GLU A 51 37.64 12.60 8.92
C GLU A 51 36.65 11.96 9.91
N TYR A 52 35.38 12.29 9.83
CA TYR A 52 34.30 11.78 10.70
C TYR A 52 33.14 11.28 9.84
N ILE A 53 32.71 10.05 10.11
CA ILE A 53 31.57 9.43 9.46
C ILE A 53 30.47 9.25 10.51
N LEU A 54 29.31 9.90 10.28
CA LEU A 54 28.15 9.82 11.16
C LEU A 54 26.98 9.21 10.38
N ILE A 55 26.38 8.15 10.93
CA ILE A 55 25.27 7.42 10.29
C ILE A 55 24.14 7.28 11.27
N ASP A 56 22.97 7.77 10.88
CA ASP A 56 21.72 7.56 11.61
C ASP A 56 20.92 6.39 11.04
N GLU A 57 19.99 5.83 11.82
CA GLU A 57 19.17 4.68 11.44
C GLU A 57 20.02 3.47 10.95
N TYR A 58 21.12 3.21 11.62
CA TYR A 58 22.12 2.24 11.15
C TYR A 58 21.58 0.81 11.02
N GLN A 59 20.54 0.44 11.79
CA GLN A 59 19.84 -0.85 11.69
C GLN A 59 19.14 -1.10 10.35
N ASP A 60 18.93 -0.04 9.54
CA ASP A 60 18.30 -0.14 8.23
C ASP A 60 19.30 -0.15 7.07
N THR A 61 20.60 -0.22 7.38
CA THR A 61 21.64 -0.24 6.34
C THR A 61 21.70 -1.59 5.62
N SER A 62 21.84 -1.52 4.29
CA SER A 62 22.11 -2.69 3.45
C SER A 62 23.59 -3.09 3.50
N PRO A 63 23.97 -4.31 3.10
CA PRO A 63 25.37 -4.73 3.00
C PRO A 63 26.23 -3.80 2.12
N ALA A 64 25.66 -3.21 1.06
CA ALA A 64 26.35 -2.26 0.21
C ALA A 64 26.62 -0.92 0.95
N GLN A 65 25.64 -0.39 1.68
CA GLN A 65 25.81 0.81 2.51
C GLN A 65 26.84 0.59 3.62
N TYR A 66 26.77 -0.57 4.28
CA TYR A 66 27.76 -0.98 5.27
C TYR A 66 29.18 -1.03 4.66
N ARG A 67 29.35 -1.66 3.47
CA ARG A 67 30.65 -1.73 2.79
C ARG A 67 31.21 -0.35 2.46
N LEU A 68 30.36 0.54 1.94
CA LEU A 68 30.76 1.93 1.65
C LEU A 68 31.20 2.68 2.91
N ALA A 69 30.42 2.55 3.99
CA ALA A 69 30.77 3.17 5.28
C ALA A 69 32.10 2.68 5.82
N ARG A 70 32.37 1.38 5.75
CA ARG A 70 33.67 0.79 6.14
C ARG A 70 34.83 1.33 5.32
N LEU A 71 34.71 1.34 3.99
CA LEU A 71 35.79 1.88 3.12
C LEU A 71 36.14 3.32 3.48
N LEU A 72 35.12 4.15 3.71
CA LEU A 72 35.35 5.56 4.08
C LEU A 72 35.97 5.72 5.48
N ALA A 73 35.60 4.89 6.44
CA ALA A 73 36.02 4.98 7.81
C ALA A 73 37.41 4.35 8.07
N GLU A 74 37.89 3.47 7.21
CA GLU A 74 39.04 2.58 7.44
C GLU A 74 40.32 3.32 7.83
N LYS A 75 40.55 4.54 7.31
CA LYS A 75 41.77 5.32 7.58
C LYS A 75 41.83 5.89 8.98
N HIS A 76 40.71 6.42 9.46
CA HIS A 76 40.64 7.17 10.72
C HIS A 76 39.93 6.45 11.85
N ASN A 77 39.09 5.46 11.52
CA ASN A 77 38.17 4.76 12.43
C ASN A 77 37.24 5.71 13.25
N ASN A 78 37.07 6.96 12.75
CA ASN A 78 36.20 7.96 13.34
C ASN A 78 34.77 7.77 12.84
N ILE A 79 34.18 6.65 13.18
CA ILE A 79 32.78 6.33 12.82
C ILE A 79 31.88 6.41 14.04
N PHE A 80 30.74 7.07 13.89
CA PHE A 80 29.70 7.20 14.90
C PHE A 80 28.38 6.78 14.30
N VAL A 81 27.76 5.75 14.84
CA VAL A 81 26.49 5.24 14.35
C VAL A 81 25.41 5.37 15.44
N VAL A 82 24.21 5.71 15.01
CA VAL A 82 23.02 5.71 15.85
C VAL A 82 21.99 4.77 15.21
N GLY A 83 21.34 3.96 16.04
CA GLY A 83 20.32 3.06 15.55
C GLY A 83 19.56 2.38 16.68
N ASP A 84 18.45 1.79 16.34
CA ASP A 84 17.60 1.04 17.24
C ASP A 84 17.21 -0.29 16.58
N ASP A 85 17.84 -1.39 16.98
CA ASP A 85 17.57 -2.74 16.49
C ASP A 85 16.10 -3.15 16.67
N TYR A 86 15.39 -2.63 17.70
CA TYR A 86 13.95 -2.82 17.87
C TYR A 86 13.11 -2.17 16.77
N GLN A 87 13.69 -1.26 15.97
CA GLN A 87 13.04 -0.58 14.85
C GLN A 87 13.58 -1.01 13.47
N SER A 88 14.32 -2.12 13.39
CA SER A 88 14.74 -2.73 12.12
C SER A 88 13.56 -3.44 11.46
N ILE A 89 12.94 -2.81 10.46
CA ILE A 89 11.71 -3.23 9.78
C ILE A 89 11.80 -3.18 8.25
N TYR A 90 13.01 -3.10 7.68
CA TYR A 90 13.24 -2.98 6.23
C TYR A 90 14.06 -4.13 5.64
N LYS A 91 14.03 -5.35 6.24
CA LYS A 91 14.65 -6.57 5.70
C LYS A 91 14.22 -6.82 4.25
N PHE A 92 12.93 -6.61 3.93
CA PHE A 92 12.39 -6.75 2.57
C PHE A 92 12.98 -5.76 1.55
N ARG A 93 13.67 -4.69 1.99
CA ARG A 93 14.42 -3.73 1.16
C ARG A 93 15.92 -4.01 1.15
N GLY A 94 16.35 -5.12 1.75
CA GLY A 94 17.76 -5.50 1.85
C GLY A 94 18.51 -4.87 3.02
N ALA A 95 17.81 -4.35 4.03
CA ALA A 95 18.45 -3.99 5.30
C ALA A 95 18.94 -5.24 6.01
N ASP A 96 20.09 -5.14 6.65
CA ASP A 96 20.72 -6.22 7.39
C ASP A 96 20.98 -5.77 8.83
N MET A 97 20.19 -6.31 9.75
CA MET A 97 20.28 -5.97 11.17
C MET A 97 21.63 -6.43 11.78
N GLU A 98 22.28 -7.42 11.20
CA GLU A 98 23.59 -7.87 11.70
C GLU A 98 24.63 -6.74 11.64
N ASN A 99 24.49 -5.77 10.73
CA ASN A 99 25.39 -4.61 10.67
C ASN A 99 25.44 -3.84 12.00
N ILE A 100 24.31 -3.66 12.69
CA ILE A 100 24.30 -2.98 13.99
C ILE A 100 24.64 -3.95 15.13
N LEU A 101 24.17 -5.19 15.08
CA LEU A 101 24.42 -6.15 16.15
C LEU A 101 25.92 -6.54 16.26
N ASN A 102 26.60 -6.61 15.10
CA ASN A 102 28.02 -6.98 15.04
C ASN A 102 28.97 -5.78 15.01
N PHE A 103 28.48 -4.54 15.19
CA PHE A 103 29.30 -3.32 15.08
C PHE A 103 30.55 -3.37 15.97
N ASN A 104 30.44 -3.87 17.21
CA ASN A 104 31.58 -4.00 18.12
C ASN A 104 32.61 -5.05 17.70
N GLN A 105 32.22 -6.02 16.86
CA GLN A 105 33.16 -7.01 16.32
C GLN A 105 33.94 -6.40 15.14
N ASP A 106 33.28 -5.53 14.39
CA ASP A 106 33.89 -4.84 13.24
C ASP A 106 34.80 -3.67 13.64
N PHE A 107 34.48 -3.03 14.77
CA PHE A 107 35.23 -1.91 15.34
C PHE A 107 35.54 -2.23 16.82
N GLU A 108 36.66 -2.91 17.06
CA GLU A 108 37.04 -3.47 18.38
C GLU A 108 37.11 -2.41 19.50
N ASP A 109 37.45 -1.16 19.16
CA ASP A 109 37.54 -0.04 20.12
C ASP A 109 36.22 0.74 20.25
N ALA A 110 35.13 0.27 19.67
CA ALA A 110 33.86 0.97 19.73
C ALA A 110 33.27 1.04 21.14
N THR A 111 32.83 2.23 21.52
CA THR A 111 32.11 2.45 22.79
C THR A 111 30.61 2.45 22.55
N VAL A 112 29.89 1.53 23.17
CA VAL A 112 28.42 1.44 23.08
C VAL A 112 27.79 2.23 24.20
N ILE A 113 26.91 3.15 23.83
CA ILE A 113 26.11 3.95 24.77
C ILE A 113 24.62 3.65 24.51
N LYS A 114 23.93 3.12 25.53
CA LYS A 114 22.50 2.83 25.44
C LYS A 114 21.70 4.07 25.85
N LEU A 115 20.79 4.52 24.96
CA LEU A 115 19.87 5.62 25.22
C LEU A 115 18.49 5.03 25.57
N GLU A 116 18.27 4.68 26.82
CA GLU A 116 17.07 3.96 27.27
C GLU A 116 15.94 4.89 27.71
N GLN A 117 16.22 6.17 27.99
CA GLN A 117 15.19 7.12 28.38
C GLN A 117 14.34 7.55 27.19
N ASN A 118 13.04 7.24 27.25
CA ASN A 118 12.04 7.63 26.27
C ASN A 118 11.32 8.91 26.71
N TYR A 119 11.35 9.94 25.87
CA TYR A 119 10.71 11.24 26.12
C TYR A 119 9.34 11.38 25.43
N ARG A 120 8.98 10.44 24.56
CA ARG A 120 7.78 10.49 23.72
C ARG A 120 6.56 9.90 24.44
N CYS A 121 6.65 8.64 24.84
CA CYS A 121 5.49 7.84 25.24
C CYS A 121 5.20 7.93 26.73
N LYS A 122 3.92 7.76 27.10
CA LYS A 122 3.49 7.54 28.50
C LYS A 122 3.91 6.15 28.99
N GLY A 123 3.98 5.99 30.33
CA GLY A 123 4.53 4.79 30.97
C GLY A 123 3.84 3.47 30.56
N ASN A 124 2.50 3.45 30.49
CA ASN A 124 1.78 2.23 30.11
C ASN A 124 2.11 1.79 28.67
N ILE A 125 2.34 2.73 27.76
CA ILE A 125 2.75 2.40 26.38
C ILE A 125 4.14 1.81 26.36
N ILE A 126 5.09 2.38 27.10
CA ILE A 126 6.46 1.87 27.23
C ILE A 126 6.47 0.48 27.85
N GLN A 127 5.73 0.27 28.94
CA GLN A 127 5.65 -1.03 29.59
C GLN A 127 5.08 -2.10 28.63
N ALA A 128 4.01 -1.79 27.92
CA ALA A 128 3.42 -2.70 26.94
C ALA A 128 4.38 -3.02 25.79
N SER A 129 5.03 -2.00 25.21
CA SER A 129 5.95 -2.20 24.10
C SER A 129 7.23 -2.95 24.48
N ASN A 130 7.78 -2.70 25.68
CA ASN A 130 8.91 -3.46 26.21
C ASN A 130 8.56 -4.94 26.38
N ALA A 131 7.37 -5.23 26.95
CA ALA A 131 6.94 -6.62 27.15
C ALA A 131 6.78 -7.37 25.84
N VAL A 132 6.24 -6.72 24.79
CA VAL A 132 6.13 -7.32 23.46
C VAL A 132 7.52 -7.60 22.87
N ILE A 133 8.39 -6.59 22.80
CA ILE A 133 9.68 -6.73 22.12
C ILE A 133 10.65 -7.67 22.86
N ALA A 134 10.47 -7.84 24.15
CA ALA A 134 11.29 -8.78 24.96
C ALA A 134 11.17 -10.25 24.51
N ASN A 135 10.17 -10.60 23.70
CA ASN A 135 10.00 -11.95 23.13
C ASN A 135 10.86 -12.21 21.89
N ASN A 136 11.62 -11.23 21.40
CA ASN A 136 12.64 -11.45 20.36
C ASN A 136 13.96 -11.90 20.98
N TYR A 137 14.69 -12.76 20.26
CA TYR A 137 15.99 -13.29 20.71
C TYR A 137 17.16 -12.52 20.09
N SER A 138 17.04 -12.14 18.80
CA SER A 138 18.11 -11.46 18.05
C SER A 138 18.05 -9.95 18.26
N GLN A 139 18.57 -9.45 19.41
CA GLN A 139 18.53 -8.04 19.75
C GLN A 139 19.49 -7.68 20.86
N PHE A 140 19.82 -6.38 21.00
CA PHE A 140 20.51 -5.89 22.19
C PHE A 140 19.59 -5.90 23.41
N GLU A 141 20.13 -6.34 24.54
CA GLU A 141 19.43 -6.21 25.81
C GLU A 141 19.37 -4.75 26.24
N LYS A 142 18.19 -4.15 26.21
CA LYS A 142 17.89 -2.79 26.66
C LYS A 142 16.43 -2.70 27.09
N GLU A 143 16.14 -1.73 27.97
CA GLU A 143 14.79 -1.50 28.48
C GLU A 143 14.48 -0.01 28.44
N ALA A 144 13.53 0.38 27.59
CA ALA A 144 13.09 1.76 27.53
C ALA A 144 12.32 2.14 28.81
N TRP A 145 12.61 3.33 29.34
CA TRP A 145 11.91 3.87 30.49
C TRP A 145 11.57 5.36 30.29
N THR A 146 10.60 5.88 31.06
CA THR A 146 10.16 7.27 30.94
C THR A 146 9.87 7.92 32.27
N GLU A 147 10.17 9.22 32.40
CA GLU A 147 9.74 10.06 33.52
C GLU A 147 8.30 10.57 33.37
N ARG A 148 7.68 10.38 32.17
CA ARG A 148 6.28 10.75 31.99
C ARG A 148 5.39 9.83 32.83
N ASN A 149 4.24 10.37 33.28
CA ASN A 149 3.29 9.57 34.06
C ASN A 149 2.81 8.32 33.28
N SER A 150 2.21 7.37 33.98
CA SER A 150 1.72 6.11 33.37
C SER A 150 0.76 6.34 32.20
N GLY A 151 0.00 7.42 32.24
CA GLY A 151 -1.03 7.70 31.22
C GLY A 151 -2.24 6.80 31.37
N GLN A 152 -3.09 6.77 30.36
CA GLN A 152 -4.20 5.82 30.28
C GLN A 152 -3.67 4.44 29.89
N PRO A 153 -4.29 3.36 30.33
CA PRO A 153 -3.96 2.01 29.87
C PRO A 153 -4.12 1.89 28.35
N VAL A 154 -3.33 1.02 27.74
CA VAL A 154 -3.49 0.61 26.34
C VAL A 154 -4.88 -0.01 26.18
N THR A 155 -5.66 0.45 25.23
CA THR A 155 -7.00 -0.09 25.00
C THR A 155 -6.94 -1.17 23.92
N ILE A 156 -7.31 -2.40 24.26
CA ILE A 156 -7.47 -3.52 23.32
C ILE A 156 -8.97 -3.68 23.07
N CYS A 157 -9.41 -3.59 21.82
CA CYS A 157 -10.81 -3.70 21.46
C CYS A 157 -11.05 -4.87 20.53
N GLU A 158 -11.88 -5.81 20.96
CA GLU A 158 -12.45 -6.88 20.14
C GLU A 158 -13.74 -6.39 19.47
N ALA A 159 -13.78 -6.42 18.15
CA ALA A 159 -14.97 -6.12 17.36
C ALA A 159 -15.57 -7.38 16.73
N GLU A 160 -16.84 -7.36 16.35
CA GLU A 160 -17.49 -8.51 15.71
C GLU A 160 -16.94 -8.75 14.30
N ASP A 161 -16.79 -7.67 13.50
CA ASP A 161 -16.28 -7.70 12.14
C ASP A 161 -15.49 -6.42 11.82
N GLU A 162 -14.92 -6.34 10.61
CA GLU A 162 -14.14 -5.19 10.16
C GLU A 162 -14.94 -3.88 10.11
N TYR A 163 -16.25 -3.94 9.91
CA TYR A 163 -17.11 -2.75 9.92
C TYR A 163 -17.35 -2.25 11.34
N SER A 164 -17.59 -3.16 12.26
CA SER A 164 -17.72 -2.86 13.70
C SER A 164 -16.42 -2.31 14.25
N GLU A 165 -15.26 -2.82 13.80
CA GLU A 165 -13.94 -2.28 14.12
C GLU A 165 -13.82 -0.83 13.67
N ALA A 166 -14.14 -0.52 12.41
CA ALA A 166 -14.09 0.84 11.86
C ALA A 166 -15.05 1.79 12.60
N GLN A 167 -16.27 1.34 12.93
CA GLN A 167 -17.24 2.12 13.71
C GLN A 167 -16.72 2.44 15.12
N TYR A 168 -16.08 1.47 15.77
CA TYR A 168 -15.46 1.70 17.07
C TYR A 168 -14.37 2.76 16.99
N ILE A 169 -13.48 2.66 16.00
CA ILE A 169 -12.37 3.62 15.79
C ILE A 169 -12.93 5.02 15.57
N VAL A 170 -13.90 5.17 14.66
CA VAL A 170 -14.55 6.46 14.38
C VAL A 170 -15.17 7.06 15.65
N ARG A 171 -15.96 6.27 16.38
CA ARG A 171 -16.58 6.73 17.61
C ARG A 171 -15.59 7.17 18.69
N GLU A 172 -14.49 6.43 18.88
CA GLU A 172 -13.48 6.81 19.85
C GLU A 172 -12.73 8.09 19.42
N ILE A 173 -12.49 8.28 18.10
CA ILE A 173 -11.91 9.51 17.56
C ILE A 173 -12.86 10.70 17.81
N GLU A 174 -14.15 10.56 17.50
CA GLU A 174 -15.15 11.59 17.80
C GLU A 174 -15.18 11.94 19.28
N ASN A 175 -15.10 10.96 20.17
CA ASN A 175 -15.03 11.18 21.62
C ASN A 175 -13.78 11.98 22.00
N LEU A 176 -12.59 11.62 21.48
CA LEU A 176 -11.33 12.32 21.75
C LEU A 176 -11.41 13.80 21.33
N VAL A 177 -12.00 14.07 20.17
CA VAL A 177 -12.15 15.44 19.63
C VAL A 177 -13.26 16.20 20.38
N LYS A 178 -14.42 15.58 20.58
CA LYS A 178 -15.58 16.21 21.24
C LYS A 178 -15.29 16.65 22.68
N PHE A 179 -14.52 15.88 23.41
CA PHE A 179 -14.12 16.23 24.77
C PHE A 179 -12.91 17.18 24.82
N GLY A 180 -12.44 17.68 23.69
CA GLY A 180 -11.35 18.65 23.59
C GLY A 180 -9.99 18.11 24.01
N GLN A 181 -9.81 16.80 24.04
CA GLN A 181 -8.55 16.15 24.39
C GLN A 181 -7.55 16.22 23.23
N HIS A 182 -8.05 16.06 22.00
CA HIS A 182 -7.26 16.02 20.76
C HIS A 182 -8.00 16.69 19.61
N SER A 183 -7.27 17.10 18.58
CA SER A 183 -7.79 17.45 17.25
C SER A 183 -7.67 16.24 16.31
N TYR A 184 -8.28 16.29 15.13
CA TYR A 184 -8.11 15.21 14.13
C TYR A 184 -6.64 15.04 13.71
N ASN A 185 -5.85 16.12 13.67
CA ASN A 185 -4.42 16.05 13.35
C ASN A 185 -3.58 15.30 14.39
N ASP A 186 -4.08 15.19 15.62
CA ASP A 186 -3.40 14.49 16.72
C ASP A 186 -3.60 12.98 16.65
N VAL A 187 -4.42 12.49 15.69
CA VAL A 187 -4.83 11.09 15.60
C VAL A 187 -4.24 10.45 14.36
N ALA A 188 -3.65 9.26 14.55
CA ALA A 188 -3.25 8.40 13.45
C ALA A 188 -3.90 7.02 13.54
N ILE A 189 -4.24 6.45 12.37
CA ILE A 189 -4.64 5.05 12.23
C ILE A 189 -3.55 4.33 11.46
N LEU A 190 -2.99 3.31 12.07
CA LEU A 190 -1.93 2.49 11.51
C LEU A 190 -2.49 1.12 11.17
N TYR A 191 -2.12 0.61 10.00
CA TYR A 191 -2.49 -0.73 9.55
C TYR A 191 -1.30 -1.43 8.92
N ARG A 192 -1.34 -2.77 8.88
CA ARG A 192 -0.25 -3.58 8.32
C ARG A 192 -0.16 -3.48 6.80
N SER A 193 -1.29 -3.43 6.13
CA SER A 193 -1.38 -3.45 4.66
C SER A 193 -2.41 -2.45 4.15
N ASN A 194 -2.14 -1.87 2.98
CA ASN A 194 -2.97 -0.82 2.39
C ASN A 194 -4.42 -1.23 2.11
N HIS A 195 -4.71 -2.51 1.84
CA HIS A 195 -6.09 -2.95 1.59
C HIS A 195 -7.02 -2.76 2.78
N GLN A 196 -6.47 -2.73 4.02
CA GLN A 196 -7.26 -2.51 5.23
C GLN A 196 -7.89 -1.11 5.31
N SER A 197 -7.34 -0.12 4.57
CA SER A 197 -7.83 1.26 4.63
C SER A 197 -9.26 1.43 4.13
N ARG A 198 -9.74 0.60 3.18
CA ARG A 198 -11.03 0.78 2.52
C ARG A 198 -12.21 0.87 3.51
N VAL A 199 -12.32 -0.08 4.43
CA VAL A 199 -13.44 -0.11 5.39
C VAL A 199 -13.38 1.09 6.32
N LEU A 200 -12.17 1.52 6.70
CA LEU A 200 -11.93 2.73 7.47
C LEU A 200 -12.35 3.97 6.66
N GLU A 201 -11.89 4.09 5.41
CA GLU A 201 -12.24 5.19 4.51
C GLU A 201 -13.76 5.31 4.34
N ASP A 202 -14.47 4.20 4.06
CA ASP A 202 -15.92 4.17 3.92
C ASP A 202 -16.62 4.69 5.18
N GLU A 203 -16.15 4.32 6.39
CA GLU A 203 -16.75 4.75 7.64
C GLU A 203 -16.44 6.22 7.96
N PHE A 204 -15.23 6.72 7.63
CA PHE A 204 -14.85 8.12 7.76
C PHE A 204 -15.66 9.02 6.84
N ILE A 205 -15.84 8.62 5.58
CA ILE A 205 -16.69 9.32 4.61
C ILE A 205 -18.14 9.40 5.13
N ARG A 206 -18.69 8.28 5.62
CA ARG A 206 -20.06 8.23 6.13
C ARG A 206 -20.30 9.17 7.31
N ASN A 207 -19.31 9.32 8.17
CA ASN A 207 -19.38 10.20 9.35
C ASN A 207 -18.81 11.60 9.09
N GLN A 208 -18.42 11.93 7.84
CA GLN A 208 -17.87 13.23 7.44
C GLN A 208 -16.63 13.64 8.25
N ILE A 209 -15.80 12.67 8.63
CA ILE A 209 -14.53 12.93 9.32
C ILE A 209 -13.42 13.11 8.29
N PRO A 210 -12.70 14.24 8.31
CA PRO A 210 -11.61 14.49 7.38
C PRO A 210 -10.42 13.56 7.67
N TYR A 211 -9.87 12.94 6.62
CA TYR A 211 -8.71 12.06 6.72
C TYR A 211 -7.73 12.28 5.57
N TYR A 212 -6.49 11.83 5.77
CA TYR A 212 -5.43 11.86 4.76
C TYR A 212 -4.63 10.57 4.78
N ILE A 213 -4.41 9.96 3.61
CA ILE A 213 -3.60 8.74 3.48
C ILE A 213 -2.16 9.10 3.17
N VAL A 214 -1.28 8.87 4.14
CA VAL A 214 0.15 9.21 4.04
C VAL A 214 0.87 8.17 3.18
N GLY A 215 1.58 8.65 2.14
CA GLY A 215 2.40 7.82 1.28
C GLY A 215 1.64 6.83 0.40
N GLY A 216 0.34 6.97 0.31
CA GLY A 216 -0.54 6.12 -0.48
C GLY A 216 -1.60 6.92 -1.23
N LEU A 217 -2.27 6.23 -2.15
CA LEU A 217 -3.50 6.71 -2.78
C LEU A 217 -4.69 6.14 -2.00
N GLY A 218 -5.76 6.91 -1.86
CA GLY A 218 -7.04 6.42 -1.40
C GLY A 218 -7.45 5.15 -2.14
N PHE A 219 -8.27 4.32 -1.53
CA PHE A 219 -8.64 3.04 -2.12
C PHE A 219 -9.16 3.20 -3.55
N TYR A 220 -10.04 4.17 -3.76
CA TYR A 220 -10.65 4.44 -5.07
C TYR A 220 -9.69 5.11 -6.07
N ASP A 221 -8.58 5.69 -5.60
CA ASP A 221 -7.55 6.31 -6.43
C ASP A 221 -6.49 5.34 -6.93
N ARG A 222 -6.41 4.15 -6.36
CA ARG A 222 -5.46 3.12 -6.75
C ARG A 222 -5.64 2.73 -8.21
N LYS A 223 -4.52 2.48 -8.90
CA LYS A 223 -4.49 2.19 -10.33
C LYS A 223 -5.43 1.03 -10.70
N GLU A 224 -5.31 -0.11 -10.01
CA GLU A 224 -6.08 -1.31 -10.26
C GLU A 224 -7.59 -1.12 -10.02
N ILE A 225 -7.95 -0.29 -9.05
CA ILE A 225 -9.34 0.05 -8.76
C ILE A 225 -9.90 0.98 -9.84
N LYS A 226 -9.16 2.01 -10.23
CA LYS A 226 -9.53 2.86 -11.38
C LYS A 226 -9.62 2.06 -12.68
N ASP A 227 -8.76 1.07 -12.86
CA ASP A 227 -8.77 0.21 -14.06
C ASP A 227 -10.03 -0.66 -14.08
N ILE A 228 -10.37 -1.38 -12.98
CA ILE A 228 -11.60 -2.19 -12.96
C ILE A 228 -12.86 -1.34 -13.05
N ILE A 229 -12.93 -0.20 -12.38
CA ILE A 229 -14.06 0.74 -12.52
C ILE A 229 -14.21 1.17 -13.99
N SER A 230 -13.11 1.41 -14.70
CA SER A 230 -13.15 1.76 -16.13
C SER A 230 -13.65 0.61 -17.00
N TYR A 231 -13.30 -0.64 -16.69
CA TYR A 231 -13.87 -1.82 -17.34
C TYR A 231 -15.40 -1.91 -17.13
N LEU A 232 -15.85 -1.66 -15.92
CA LEU A 232 -17.29 -1.68 -15.59
C LEU A 232 -18.04 -0.53 -16.28
N LYS A 233 -17.45 0.68 -16.32
CA LYS A 233 -18.02 1.82 -17.04
C LYS A 233 -18.18 1.52 -18.54
N VAL A 234 -17.17 0.94 -19.17
CA VAL A 234 -17.22 0.53 -20.59
C VAL A 234 -18.24 -0.59 -20.81
N ALA A 235 -18.40 -1.51 -19.87
CA ALA A 235 -19.40 -2.56 -19.96
C ALA A 235 -20.84 -2.00 -19.95
N ILE A 236 -21.11 -0.93 -19.20
CA ILE A 236 -22.41 -0.24 -19.18
C ILE A 236 -22.53 0.71 -20.36
N ASN A 237 -21.52 1.51 -20.63
CA ASN A 237 -21.48 2.49 -21.72
C ASN A 237 -20.21 2.32 -22.58
N PRO A 238 -20.26 1.55 -23.68
CA PRO A 238 -19.13 1.37 -24.59
C PRO A 238 -18.62 2.68 -25.23
N GLN A 239 -19.40 3.76 -25.20
CA GLN A 239 -19.03 5.06 -25.76
C GLN A 239 -18.23 5.94 -24.77
N ASP A 240 -17.99 5.48 -23.53
CA ASP A 240 -17.12 6.21 -22.57
C ASP A 240 -15.67 6.20 -23.05
N THR A 241 -15.32 7.21 -23.84
CA THR A 241 -13.99 7.36 -24.45
C THR A 241 -12.88 7.46 -23.38
N ILE A 242 -13.14 8.02 -22.22
CA ILE A 242 -12.15 8.17 -21.14
C ILE A 242 -11.84 6.79 -20.57
N ALA A 243 -12.87 6.04 -20.23
CA ALA A 243 -12.72 4.69 -19.71
C ALA A 243 -12.09 3.75 -20.76
N LEU A 244 -12.48 3.84 -22.02
CA LEU A 244 -11.88 3.09 -23.14
C LEU A 244 -10.38 3.36 -23.28
N LYS A 245 -9.96 4.64 -23.28
CA LYS A 245 -8.54 5.01 -23.35
C LYS A 245 -7.74 4.39 -22.22
N ARG A 246 -8.32 4.29 -21.04
CA ARG A 246 -7.65 3.74 -19.88
C ARG A 246 -7.41 2.23 -20.02
N ILE A 247 -8.41 1.47 -20.45
CA ILE A 247 -8.35 0.00 -20.45
C ILE A 247 -7.73 -0.61 -21.72
N VAL A 248 -7.63 0.13 -22.83
CA VAL A 248 -7.17 -0.40 -24.10
C VAL A 248 -5.75 -0.98 -24.07
N SER A 249 -4.89 -0.40 -23.26
CA SER A 249 -3.48 -0.82 -23.10
C SER A 249 -3.20 -1.67 -21.85
N THR A 250 -4.21 -1.93 -21.03
CA THR A 250 -4.07 -2.66 -19.77
C THR A 250 -5.18 -3.72 -19.66
N PRO A 251 -4.87 -5.02 -19.78
CA PRO A 251 -3.57 -5.64 -20.12
C PRO A 251 -3.03 -5.26 -21.50
N LYS A 252 -1.73 -5.48 -21.73
CA LYS A 252 -1.06 -5.15 -22.99
C LYS A 252 -1.68 -5.93 -24.18
N ARG A 253 -2.39 -5.23 -25.06
CA ARG A 253 -2.99 -5.79 -26.30
C ARG A 253 -2.19 -5.47 -27.56
N GLY A 254 -1.07 -4.75 -27.41
CA GLY A 254 -0.26 -4.24 -28.52
C GLY A 254 -0.98 -3.16 -29.33
N LEU A 255 -1.84 -2.40 -28.65
CA LEU A 255 -2.48 -1.18 -29.11
C LEU A 255 -1.85 -0.02 -28.33
N GLY A 256 -1.11 0.83 -29.03
CA GLY A 256 -0.40 1.97 -28.42
C GLY A 256 -1.20 3.26 -28.48
N PRO A 257 -0.80 4.30 -27.71
CA PRO A 257 -1.47 5.61 -27.68
C PRO A 257 -1.70 6.22 -29.07
N LYS A 258 -0.69 6.16 -29.95
CA LYS A 258 -0.79 6.68 -31.32
C LYS A 258 -1.89 6.00 -32.14
N THR A 259 -2.19 4.73 -31.90
CA THR A 259 -3.28 4.03 -32.59
C THR A 259 -4.63 4.55 -32.13
N ILE A 260 -4.75 4.81 -30.82
CA ILE A 260 -5.96 5.35 -30.20
C ILE A 260 -6.22 6.79 -30.68
N GLU A 261 -5.16 7.62 -30.69
CA GLU A 261 -5.24 8.99 -31.21
C GLU A 261 -5.75 9.04 -32.65
N LYS A 262 -5.24 8.16 -33.54
CA LYS A 262 -5.71 8.06 -34.92
C LYS A 262 -7.20 7.72 -35.03
N MET A 263 -7.68 6.77 -34.21
CA MET A 263 -9.10 6.42 -34.18
C MET A 263 -9.98 7.56 -33.68
N ILE A 264 -9.50 8.31 -32.67
CA ILE A 264 -10.20 9.48 -32.13
C ILE A 264 -10.26 10.59 -33.16
N SER A 265 -9.14 10.91 -33.82
CA SER A 265 -9.11 11.93 -34.89
C SER A 265 -10.06 11.53 -36.01
N TYR A 266 -10.05 10.26 -36.45
CA TYR A 266 -10.98 9.76 -37.43
C TYR A 266 -12.45 9.92 -36.97
N ALA A 267 -12.76 9.57 -35.74
CA ALA A 267 -14.11 9.77 -35.17
C ALA A 267 -14.54 11.24 -35.21
N GLN A 268 -13.64 12.17 -34.84
CA GLN A 268 -13.90 13.62 -34.83
C GLN A 268 -14.07 14.21 -36.23
N GLU A 269 -13.33 13.72 -37.23
CA GLU A 269 -13.43 14.17 -38.61
C GLU A 269 -14.71 13.68 -39.30
N HIS A 270 -15.33 12.61 -38.78
CA HIS A 270 -16.53 12.00 -39.36
C HIS A 270 -17.79 12.26 -38.53
N VAL A 271 -17.77 13.31 -37.70
CA VAL A 271 -18.98 13.82 -37.02
C VAL A 271 -19.90 14.41 -38.12
N PRO A 272 -21.18 13.98 -38.24
CA PRO A 272 -22.13 14.58 -39.17
C PRO A 272 -22.23 16.11 -38.92
N GLU A 273 -22.22 16.91 -39.99
CA GLU A 273 -22.46 18.36 -39.86
C GLU A 273 -23.78 18.61 -39.13
N PHE A 274 -23.71 19.40 -38.06
CA PHE A 274 -24.87 19.77 -37.25
C PHE A 274 -25.91 20.47 -38.13
N ASN A 275 -26.96 19.78 -38.51
CA ASN A 275 -28.03 20.35 -39.32
C ASN A 275 -29.07 20.98 -38.37
N LEU A 276 -29.03 22.32 -38.29
CA LEU A 276 -29.92 23.13 -37.45
C LEU A 276 -31.43 22.95 -37.74
N LEU A 277 -31.79 22.26 -38.83
CA LEU A 277 -33.15 22.05 -39.27
C LEU A 277 -33.78 20.69 -38.83
N THR A 278 -32.98 19.78 -38.32
CA THR A 278 -33.47 18.51 -37.79
C THR A 278 -33.29 18.46 -36.29
N PHE A 279 -34.08 19.18 -35.53
CA PHE A 279 -34.14 19.04 -34.07
C PHE A 279 -34.35 17.55 -33.68
N GLY A 280 -33.26 16.88 -33.31
CA GLY A 280 -33.28 15.76 -32.38
C GLY A 280 -33.74 14.40 -32.90
N LYS A 281 -33.21 13.86 -34.02
CA LYS A 281 -33.43 12.42 -34.32
C LYS A 281 -32.26 11.61 -34.83
N ASP A 282 -31.14 12.17 -35.29
CA ASP A 282 -29.99 11.39 -35.81
C ASP A 282 -28.63 12.02 -35.43
N ASP A 283 -28.42 12.36 -34.19
CA ASP A 283 -27.09 12.80 -33.69
C ASP A 283 -26.27 11.55 -33.29
N GLN A 284 -26.00 10.66 -34.28
CA GLN A 284 -25.01 9.60 -34.13
C GLN A 284 -23.63 10.18 -34.44
N SER A 285 -23.08 10.94 -33.49
CA SER A 285 -21.66 11.22 -33.51
C SER A 285 -20.90 9.90 -33.44
N LEU A 286 -20.01 9.64 -34.42
CA LEU A 286 -19.22 8.42 -34.47
C LEU A 286 -18.27 8.38 -33.24
N GLY A 287 -18.53 7.49 -32.31
CA GLY A 287 -17.72 7.33 -31.12
C GLY A 287 -16.45 6.48 -31.36
N LEU A 288 -15.52 6.51 -30.45
CA LEU A 288 -14.32 5.67 -30.52
C LEU A 288 -14.67 4.18 -30.65
N PHE A 289 -15.69 3.73 -29.93
CA PHE A 289 -16.17 2.34 -29.99
C PHE A 289 -16.69 1.96 -31.38
N ASP A 290 -17.41 2.87 -32.05
CA ASP A 290 -17.93 2.61 -33.40
C ASP A 290 -16.80 2.48 -34.44
N VAL A 291 -15.76 3.33 -34.32
CA VAL A 291 -14.56 3.23 -35.18
C VAL A 291 -13.82 1.91 -34.95
N MET A 292 -13.84 1.37 -33.73
CA MET A 292 -13.19 0.08 -33.44
C MET A 292 -13.82 -1.10 -34.14
N LYS A 293 -15.10 -1.00 -34.52
CA LYS A 293 -15.83 -2.06 -35.26
C LYS A 293 -15.18 -2.36 -36.61
N ASP A 294 -14.75 -1.31 -37.34
CA ASP A 294 -13.99 -1.45 -38.60
C ASP A 294 -12.86 -0.39 -38.68
N ALA A 295 -11.80 -0.63 -37.93
CA ALA A 295 -10.63 0.24 -37.94
C ALA A 295 -9.78 0.18 -39.22
N THR A 296 -10.19 -0.61 -40.24
CA THR A 296 -9.49 -0.63 -41.53
C THR A 296 -9.73 0.64 -42.33
N GLN A 297 -10.75 1.41 -41.99
CA GLN A 297 -11.10 2.69 -42.63
C GLN A 297 -10.21 3.85 -42.11
N VAL A 298 -9.48 3.66 -41.01
CA VAL A 298 -8.64 4.68 -40.41
C VAL A 298 -7.27 4.73 -41.07
N ASP A 299 -6.90 5.87 -41.61
CA ASP A 299 -5.61 6.04 -42.27
C ASP A 299 -4.43 5.74 -41.36
N GLY A 300 -3.48 4.95 -41.88
CA GLY A 300 -2.28 4.54 -41.14
C GLY A 300 -2.51 3.45 -40.09
N ILE A 301 -3.67 2.75 -40.10
CA ILE A 301 -3.92 1.51 -39.37
C ILE A 301 -3.81 0.31 -40.31
N GLY A 302 -2.74 -0.48 -40.12
CA GLY A 302 -2.54 -1.68 -40.94
C GLY A 302 -3.45 -2.85 -40.52
N LYS A 303 -3.72 -3.80 -41.45
CA LYS A 303 -4.61 -4.95 -41.24
C LYS A 303 -4.33 -5.75 -39.96
N LYS A 304 -3.06 -5.89 -39.53
CA LYS A 304 -2.69 -6.61 -38.28
C LYS A 304 -3.18 -5.86 -37.05
N THR A 305 -3.03 -4.54 -37.05
CA THR A 305 -3.51 -3.67 -35.96
C THR A 305 -5.02 -3.61 -35.92
N ALA A 306 -5.67 -3.48 -37.09
CA ALA A 306 -7.13 -3.49 -37.20
C ALA A 306 -7.76 -4.78 -36.63
N ARG A 307 -7.13 -5.96 -36.86
CA ARG A 307 -7.58 -7.22 -36.25
C ARG A 307 -7.50 -7.20 -34.72
N LYS A 308 -6.46 -6.59 -34.13
CA LYS A 308 -6.34 -6.45 -32.67
C LYS A 308 -7.42 -5.51 -32.11
N ILE A 309 -7.69 -4.42 -32.83
CA ILE A 309 -8.74 -3.47 -32.44
C ILE A 309 -10.11 -4.16 -32.50
N LYS A 310 -10.41 -4.89 -33.59
CA LYS A 310 -11.66 -5.65 -33.71
C LYS A 310 -11.83 -6.67 -32.59
N ARG A 311 -10.76 -7.40 -32.23
CA ARG A 311 -10.82 -8.35 -31.14
C ARG A 311 -11.15 -7.64 -29.80
N PHE A 312 -10.55 -6.48 -29.55
CA PHE A 312 -10.84 -5.71 -28.34
C PHE A 312 -12.27 -5.15 -28.36
N HIS A 313 -12.77 -4.71 -29.49
CA HIS A 313 -14.19 -4.36 -29.67
C HIS A 313 -15.11 -5.53 -29.28
N ASP A 314 -14.83 -6.73 -29.77
CA ASP A 314 -15.63 -7.91 -29.48
C ASP A 314 -15.57 -8.31 -28.00
N GLU A 315 -14.41 -8.12 -27.34
CA GLU A 315 -14.28 -8.27 -25.88
C GLU A 315 -15.20 -7.29 -25.12
N ILE A 316 -15.33 -6.05 -25.58
CA ILE A 316 -16.22 -5.04 -24.97
C ILE A 316 -17.69 -5.43 -25.18
N GLU A 317 -18.09 -5.93 -26.36
CA GLU A 317 -19.45 -6.45 -26.57
C GLU A 317 -19.79 -7.58 -25.58
N GLU A 318 -18.82 -8.46 -25.29
CA GLU A 318 -18.99 -9.49 -24.26
C GLU A 318 -19.15 -8.89 -22.84
N PHE A 319 -18.39 -7.84 -22.50
CA PHE A 319 -18.55 -7.15 -21.22
C PHE A 319 -19.94 -6.51 -21.10
N THR A 320 -20.43 -5.88 -22.16
CA THR A 320 -21.76 -5.31 -22.23
C THR A 320 -22.85 -6.38 -22.07
N ALA A 321 -22.67 -7.55 -22.68
CA ALA A 321 -23.58 -8.68 -22.50
C ALA A 321 -23.59 -9.20 -21.03
N ILE A 322 -22.44 -9.20 -20.35
CA ILE A 322 -22.34 -9.56 -18.93
C ILE A 322 -23.06 -8.51 -18.09
N ALA A 323 -22.83 -7.22 -18.31
CA ALA A 323 -23.46 -6.13 -17.56
C ALA A 323 -25.01 -6.13 -17.68
N ASN A 324 -25.54 -6.53 -18.84
CA ASN A 324 -26.98 -6.61 -19.11
C ASN A 324 -27.59 -8.00 -18.78
N SER A 325 -26.86 -8.89 -18.14
CA SER A 325 -27.34 -10.23 -17.79
C SER A 325 -28.03 -10.25 -16.42
N ASP A 326 -28.81 -11.30 -16.14
CA ASP A 326 -29.47 -11.53 -14.84
C ASP A 326 -28.49 -11.94 -13.72
N LEU A 327 -27.19 -11.79 -13.94
CA LEU A 327 -26.17 -12.07 -12.92
C LEU A 327 -26.18 -11.00 -11.83
N SER A 328 -25.89 -11.42 -10.58
CA SER A 328 -25.67 -10.46 -9.50
C SER A 328 -24.46 -9.57 -9.73
N ILE A 329 -24.46 -8.36 -9.18
CA ILE A 329 -23.34 -7.39 -9.29
C ILE A 329 -21.98 -8.05 -9.06
N PRO A 330 -21.73 -8.81 -7.96
CA PRO A 330 -20.44 -9.44 -7.73
C PRO A 330 -20.07 -10.49 -8.79
N GLN A 331 -21.08 -11.18 -9.37
CA GLN A 331 -20.84 -12.12 -10.46
C GLN A 331 -20.46 -11.40 -11.76
N GLN A 332 -21.09 -10.26 -12.06
CA GLN A 332 -20.77 -9.41 -13.20
C GLN A 332 -19.33 -8.86 -13.07
N VAL A 333 -19.00 -8.26 -11.93
CA VAL A 333 -17.66 -7.71 -11.64
C VAL A 333 -16.58 -8.80 -11.79
N ASN A 334 -16.76 -9.95 -11.15
CA ASN A 334 -15.79 -11.06 -11.20
C ASN A 334 -15.59 -11.60 -12.62
N ARG A 335 -16.70 -11.74 -13.40
CA ARG A 335 -16.62 -12.22 -14.79
C ARG A 335 -15.89 -11.23 -15.70
N ILE A 336 -16.19 -9.93 -15.57
CA ILE A 336 -15.51 -8.88 -16.35
C ILE A 336 -14.02 -8.85 -15.99
N LEU A 337 -13.69 -8.88 -14.69
CA LEU A 337 -12.29 -8.89 -14.21
C LEU A 337 -11.50 -10.08 -14.76
N LYS A 338 -12.08 -11.29 -14.78
CA LYS A 338 -11.42 -12.49 -15.32
C LYS A 338 -11.31 -12.46 -16.84
N LYS A 339 -12.39 -12.09 -17.54
CA LYS A 339 -12.41 -12.04 -19.01
C LYS A 339 -11.52 -10.94 -19.59
N SER A 340 -11.35 -9.82 -18.89
CA SER A 340 -10.43 -8.75 -19.29
C SER A 340 -8.96 -9.18 -19.37
N GLY A 341 -8.64 -10.31 -18.72
CA GLY A 341 -7.26 -10.78 -18.54
C GLY A 341 -6.44 -9.98 -17.54
N TYR A 342 -7.07 -9.03 -16.83
CA TYR A 342 -6.39 -8.19 -15.84
C TYR A 342 -5.85 -9.01 -14.67
N TRP A 343 -6.67 -9.91 -14.14
CA TRP A 343 -6.28 -10.84 -13.08
C TRP A 343 -5.09 -11.71 -13.48
N ALA A 344 -5.19 -12.37 -14.66
CA ALA A 344 -4.13 -13.21 -15.18
C ALA A 344 -2.82 -12.44 -15.45
N MET A 345 -2.91 -11.15 -15.80
CA MET A 345 -1.74 -10.28 -15.96
C MET A 345 -1.01 -10.12 -14.62
N LEU A 346 -1.74 -9.88 -13.52
CA LEU A 346 -1.14 -9.73 -12.19
C LEU A 346 -0.54 -11.05 -11.68
N GLU A 347 -1.22 -12.18 -11.90
CA GLU A 347 -0.69 -13.50 -11.57
C GLU A 347 0.65 -13.80 -12.27
N LEU A 348 0.77 -13.41 -13.53
CA LEU A 348 2.00 -13.60 -14.31
C LEU A 348 3.13 -12.63 -13.91
N GLU A 349 2.81 -11.47 -13.36
CA GLU A 349 3.80 -10.50 -12.88
C GLU A 349 4.53 -11.02 -11.63
N ASP A 350 3.87 -11.83 -10.80
CA ASP A 350 4.35 -12.51 -9.58
C ASP A 350 5.27 -11.64 -8.70
N SER A 351 5.00 -10.35 -8.62
CA SER A 351 5.69 -9.39 -7.76
C SER A 351 4.87 -9.09 -6.51
N ASP A 352 5.51 -8.61 -5.45
CA ASP A 352 4.79 -8.15 -4.25
C ASP A 352 3.81 -7.02 -4.58
N THR A 353 4.18 -6.15 -5.52
CA THR A 353 3.30 -5.10 -6.00
C THR A 353 2.07 -5.68 -6.71
N ALA A 354 2.24 -6.72 -7.54
CA ALA A 354 1.12 -7.38 -8.21
C ALA A 354 0.20 -8.07 -7.19
N ARG A 355 0.77 -8.72 -6.18
CA ARG A 355 0.00 -9.37 -5.10
C ARG A 355 -0.81 -8.36 -4.29
N ASN A 356 -0.23 -7.22 -3.91
CA ASN A 356 -0.96 -6.14 -3.25
C ASN A 356 -2.11 -5.60 -4.10
N ARG A 357 -1.93 -5.50 -5.43
CA ARG A 357 -3.00 -5.13 -6.35
C ARG A 357 -4.10 -6.18 -6.42
N MET A 358 -3.76 -7.46 -6.37
CA MET A 358 -4.74 -8.54 -6.31
C MET A 358 -5.56 -8.49 -5.02
N GLU A 359 -4.93 -8.24 -3.87
CA GLU A 359 -5.62 -8.03 -2.59
C GLU A 359 -6.61 -6.85 -2.66
N ASN A 360 -6.23 -5.74 -3.31
CA ASN A 360 -7.14 -4.61 -3.54
C ASN A 360 -8.32 -4.98 -4.45
N LEU A 361 -8.11 -5.80 -5.48
CA LEU A 361 -9.20 -6.28 -6.35
C LEU A 361 -10.14 -7.26 -5.63
N ASP A 362 -9.62 -8.11 -4.75
CA ASP A 362 -10.44 -8.97 -3.89
C ASP A 362 -11.29 -8.17 -2.91
N GLU A 363 -10.73 -7.08 -2.38
CA GLU A 363 -11.46 -6.16 -1.53
C GLU A 363 -12.57 -5.44 -2.31
N PHE A 364 -12.31 -5.07 -3.59
CA PHE A 364 -13.33 -4.50 -4.47
C PHE A 364 -14.45 -5.51 -4.80
N LEU A 365 -14.12 -6.79 -4.97
CA LEU A 365 -15.11 -7.86 -5.12
C LEU A 365 -15.97 -8.02 -3.85
N SER A 366 -15.35 -7.96 -2.68
CA SER A 366 -16.03 -8.01 -1.38
C SER A 366 -16.98 -6.82 -1.21
N LEU A 367 -16.55 -5.61 -1.60
CA LEU A 367 -17.40 -4.41 -1.63
C LEU A 367 -18.62 -4.62 -2.52
N SER A 368 -18.44 -5.13 -3.74
CA SER A 368 -19.56 -5.38 -4.67
C SER A 368 -20.57 -6.38 -4.13
N LYS A 369 -20.10 -7.41 -3.40
CA LYS A 369 -20.95 -8.40 -2.73
C LYS A 369 -21.77 -7.77 -1.60
N ASN A 370 -21.11 -6.98 -0.75
CA ASN A 370 -21.78 -6.28 0.35
C ASN A 370 -22.83 -5.29 -0.14
N TYR A 371 -22.53 -4.58 -1.24
CA TYR A 371 -23.47 -3.68 -1.88
C TYR A 371 -24.75 -4.41 -2.35
N TYR A 372 -24.58 -5.53 -3.05
CA TYR A 372 -25.69 -6.35 -3.54
C TYR A 372 -26.48 -7.02 -2.41
N GLU A 373 -25.82 -7.46 -1.33
CA GLU A 373 -26.51 -8.09 -0.18
C GLU A 373 -27.40 -7.11 0.59
N LYS A 374 -27.05 -5.81 0.60
CA LYS A 374 -27.87 -4.77 1.24
C LYS A 374 -29.20 -4.52 0.50
N ASP A 375 -29.15 -4.53 -0.82
CA ASP A 375 -30.32 -4.31 -1.66
C ASP A 375 -30.15 -5.04 -3.01
N LYS A 376 -30.81 -6.19 -3.13
CA LYS A 376 -30.74 -7.04 -4.33
C LYS A 376 -31.47 -6.49 -5.56
N SER A 377 -32.20 -5.38 -5.41
CA SER A 377 -32.90 -4.72 -6.52
C SER A 377 -31.99 -3.77 -7.30
N ARG A 378 -30.80 -3.44 -6.77
CA ARG A 378 -29.81 -2.55 -7.40
C ARG A 378 -29.04 -3.26 -8.48
N ASP A 379 -28.68 -2.50 -9.50
CA ASP A 379 -27.90 -2.96 -10.64
C ASP A 379 -26.45 -2.43 -10.63
N LEU A 380 -25.69 -2.77 -11.67
CA LEU A 380 -24.29 -2.38 -11.81
C LEU A 380 -24.14 -0.87 -12.03
N GLU A 381 -25.13 -0.19 -12.64
CA GLU A 381 -25.12 1.26 -12.86
C GLU A 381 -25.30 2.01 -11.53
N ASP A 382 -26.24 1.55 -10.69
CA ASP A 382 -26.41 2.05 -9.33
C ASP A 382 -25.14 1.91 -8.50
N PHE A 383 -24.48 0.76 -8.59
CA PHE A 383 -23.21 0.51 -7.91
C PHE A 383 -22.12 1.51 -8.33
N LEU A 384 -21.94 1.73 -9.63
CA LEU A 384 -20.94 2.69 -10.13
C LEU A 384 -21.27 4.14 -9.78
N ARG A 385 -22.56 4.50 -9.75
CA ARG A 385 -23.00 5.84 -9.34
C ARG A 385 -22.67 6.11 -7.88
N ASP A 386 -22.95 5.15 -7.01
CA ASP A 386 -22.68 5.28 -5.58
C ASP A 386 -21.15 5.30 -5.30
N LEU A 387 -20.36 4.52 -6.03
CA LEU A 387 -18.89 4.59 -5.95
C LEU A 387 -18.34 5.98 -6.31
N ARG A 388 -18.93 6.65 -7.31
CA ARG A 388 -18.50 7.99 -7.71
C ARG A 388 -18.72 9.02 -6.58
N LEU A 389 -19.84 8.92 -5.86
CA LEU A 389 -20.14 9.79 -4.73
C LEU A 389 -19.12 9.62 -3.58
N LEU A 390 -18.54 8.43 -3.44
CA LEU A 390 -17.51 8.15 -2.43
C LEU A 390 -16.14 8.73 -2.81
N SER A 391 -15.82 8.80 -4.12
CA SER A 391 -14.53 9.30 -4.60
C SER A 391 -14.43 10.83 -4.69
N ASP A 392 -15.54 11.56 -4.72
CA ASP A 392 -15.56 13.01 -4.96
C ASP A 392 -15.49 13.85 -3.64
N GLN A 393 -15.25 13.23 -2.46
CA GLN A 393 -15.24 13.92 -1.15
C GLN A 393 -13.86 14.41 -0.69
N ASP A 394 -12.84 14.44 -1.55
CA ASP A 394 -11.45 14.79 -1.18
C ASP A 394 -11.19 16.30 -0.88
N ASP A 395 -12.22 17.17 -0.85
CA ASP A 395 -12.08 18.64 -0.66
C ASP A 395 -12.31 19.09 0.80
N MET A 396 -12.00 18.26 1.82
CA MET A 396 -12.12 18.68 3.22
C MET A 396 -10.85 19.37 3.74
N ASP A 397 -10.98 20.18 4.81
CA ASP A 397 -9.93 21.00 5.43
C ASP A 397 -8.59 20.27 5.58
N GLU A 398 -7.63 20.57 4.70
CA GLU A 398 -6.30 19.95 4.65
C GLU A 398 -5.50 20.11 5.95
N ASN A 399 -5.88 21.02 6.84
CA ASN A 399 -5.13 21.38 8.04
C ASN A 399 -5.56 20.59 9.30
N ASN A 400 -6.71 19.89 9.28
CA ASN A 400 -7.20 19.15 10.46
C ASN A 400 -7.79 17.80 10.05
N GLN A 401 -6.92 16.83 9.74
CA GLN A 401 -7.28 15.53 9.19
C GLN A 401 -6.63 14.40 10.00
N VAL A 402 -7.38 13.30 10.22
CA VAL A 402 -6.83 12.06 10.75
C VAL A 402 -5.84 11.45 9.74
N LYS A 403 -4.66 11.05 10.20
CA LYS A 403 -3.66 10.42 9.34
C LYS A 403 -3.89 8.90 9.28
N MET A 404 -4.02 8.35 8.08
CA MET A 404 -4.10 6.91 7.85
C MET A 404 -2.87 6.44 7.09
N MET A 405 -2.20 5.39 7.57
CA MET A 405 -0.99 4.89 6.91
C MET A 405 -0.64 3.46 7.31
N THR A 406 0.23 2.84 6.53
CA THR A 406 0.85 1.59 6.99
C THR A 406 1.82 1.86 8.14
N VAL A 407 2.04 0.86 8.99
CA VAL A 407 3.03 0.96 10.09
C VAL A 407 4.42 1.31 9.55
N HIS A 408 4.81 0.78 8.39
CA HIS A 408 6.09 1.12 7.76
C HIS A 408 6.22 2.61 7.41
N ALA A 409 5.14 3.24 6.94
CA ALA A 409 5.13 4.66 6.63
C ALA A 409 5.12 5.55 7.89
N ALA A 410 4.74 4.98 9.04
CA ALA A 410 4.71 5.68 10.31
C ALA A 410 6.08 5.73 11.02
N LYS A 411 7.09 4.99 10.54
CA LYS A 411 8.44 5.06 11.12
C LYS A 411 8.97 6.49 11.07
N GLY A 412 9.54 6.97 12.17
CA GLY A 412 10.01 8.36 12.32
C GLY A 412 8.94 9.38 12.70
N LEU A 413 7.64 9.04 12.55
CA LEU A 413 6.53 9.91 12.96
C LEU A 413 6.10 9.64 14.41
N GLU A 414 5.30 10.56 14.98
CA GLU A 414 4.68 10.42 16.31
C GLU A 414 3.35 11.15 16.36
N PHE A 415 2.42 10.63 17.16
CA PHE A 415 1.06 11.17 17.29
C PHE A 415 0.58 11.07 18.72
N PRO A 416 -0.19 12.06 19.22
CA PRO A 416 -0.80 11.99 20.56
C PRO A 416 -1.69 10.76 20.76
N ALA A 417 -2.51 10.40 19.76
CA ALA A 417 -3.37 9.22 19.80
C ALA A 417 -3.17 8.34 18.57
N VAL A 418 -2.94 7.05 18.79
CA VAL A 418 -2.73 6.06 17.70
C VAL A 418 -3.71 4.91 17.84
N PHE A 419 -4.34 4.56 16.74
CA PHE A 419 -5.10 3.33 16.55
C PHE A 419 -4.29 2.38 15.67
N VAL A 420 -4.08 1.15 16.12
CA VAL A 420 -3.51 0.08 15.30
C VAL A 420 -4.64 -0.87 14.95
N ALA A 421 -5.07 -0.86 13.69
CA ALA A 421 -6.21 -1.63 13.22
C ALA A 421 -5.81 -2.98 12.64
N GLY A 422 -6.65 -4.00 12.88
CA GLY A 422 -6.45 -5.36 12.36
C GLY A 422 -5.29 -6.09 13.02
N VAL A 423 -5.17 -6.00 14.35
CA VAL A 423 -4.16 -6.73 15.13
C VAL A 423 -4.62 -8.18 15.29
N GLU A 424 -4.50 -8.95 14.21
CA GLU A 424 -5.02 -10.31 14.07
C GLU A 424 -3.98 -11.26 13.48
N GLU A 425 -4.04 -12.52 13.85
CA GLU A 425 -3.27 -13.57 13.17
C GLU A 425 -3.55 -13.54 11.64
N GLU A 426 -2.55 -13.81 10.84
CA GLU A 426 -2.56 -13.72 9.37
C GLU A 426 -2.64 -12.29 8.77
N ILE A 427 -2.83 -11.26 9.59
CA ILE A 427 -2.79 -9.86 9.19
C ILE A 427 -1.59 -9.18 9.85
N PHE A 428 -1.51 -9.27 11.18
CA PHE A 428 -0.41 -8.72 11.97
C PHE A 428 -0.13 -9.66 13.17
N PRO A 429 0.76 -10.67 13.02
CA PRO A 429 1.74 -10.88 11.96
C PRO A 429 1.12 -11.29 10.61
N HIS A 430 1.79 -10.90 9.52
CA HIS A 430 1.32 -11.19 8.18
C HIS A 430 1.46 -12.69 7.87
N TYR A 431 0.44 -13.31 7.20
CA TYR A 431 0.36 -14.75 6.96
C TYR A 431 1.60 -15.35 6.29
N ARG A 432 2.28 -14.61 5.40
CA ARG A 432 3.49 -15.07 4.72
C ARG A 432 4.64 -15.33 5.69
N ASN A 433 4.79 -14.44 6.66
CA ASN A 433 5.84 -14.55 7.68
C ASN A 433 5.54 -15.68 8.68
N MET A 434 4.27 -16.08 8.78
CA MET A 434 3.87 -17.25 9.57
C MET A 434 4.14 -18.59 8.85
N ILE A 435 3.99 -18.62 7.51
CA ILE A 435 4.17 -19.83 6.69
C ILE A 435 5.65 -20.11 6.40
N SER A 436 6.51 -19.10 6.38
CA SER A 436 7.95 -19.27 6.14
C SER A 436 8.59 -20.27 7.12
N GLY A 437 8.07 -20.33 8.34
CA GLY A 437 8.64 -21.13 9.44
C GLY A 437 9.95 -20.55 9.99
N ASP A 438 10.36 -19.37 9.51
CA ASP A 438 11.52 -18.65 9.99
C ASP A 438 11.14 -17.81 11.23
N ILE A 439 11.87 -18.02 12.31
CA ILE A 439 11.66 -17.27 13.56
C ILE A 439 11.95 -15.78 13.35
N GLU A 440 12.94 -15.46 12.54
CA GLU A 440 13.32 -14.07 12.24
C GLU A 440 12.18 -13.28 11.58
N ASP A 441 11.35 -13.92 10.75
CA ASP A 441 10.22 -13.24 10.10
C ASP A 441 9.14 -12.84 11.11
N ILE A 442 8.91 -13.66 12.15
CA ILE A 442 8.00 -13.30 13.25
C ILE A 442 8.63 -12.22 14.14
N GLU A 443 9.93 -12.27 14.37
CA GLU A 443 10.64 -11.24 15.10
C GLU A 443 10.60 -9.88 14.37
N GLU A 444 10.69 -9.86 13.04
CA GLU A 444 10.51 -8.64 12.24
C GLU A 444 9.08 -8.08 12.36
N GLU A 445 8.06 -8.93 12.30
CA GLU A 445 6.66 -8.50 12.51
C GLU A 445 6.46 -7.97 13.94
N ARG A 446 7.12 -8.55 14.95
CA ARG A 446 7.05 -8.04 16.33
C ARG A 446 7.76 -6.70 16.46
N ARG A 447 8.90 -6.48 15.78
CA ARG A 447 9.54 -5.16 15.71
C ARG A 447 8.61 -4.14 15.03
N LEU A 448 7.93 -4.54 13.96
CA LEU A 448 6.95 -3.70 13.29
C LEU A 448 5.79 -3.32 14.23
N PHE A 449 5.30 -4.27 15.03
CA PHE A 449 4.27 -4.01 16.03
C PHE A 449 4.79 -3.08 17.16
N TYR A 450 6.01 -3.29 17.64
CA TYR A 450 6.67 -2.39 18.57
C TYR A 450 6.77 -0.96 18.00
N VAL A 451 7.15 -0.82 16.73
CA VAL A 451 7.16 0.48 16.05
C VAL A 451 5.77 1.09 16.07
N ALA A 452 4.72 0.34 15.71
CA ALA A 452 3.34 0.85 15.72
C ALA A 452 2.94 1.37 17.11
N MET A 453 3.21 0.62 18.17
CA MET A 453 2.90 0.99 19.55
C MET A 453 3.63 2.27 19.99
N THR A 454 4.92 2.38 19.65
CA THR A 454 5.77 3.50 20.05
C THR A 454 5.57 4.78 19.22
N ARG A 455 4.66 4.76 18.22
CA ARG A 455 4.22 6.00 17.55
C ARG A 455 3.25 6.79 18.42
N ALA A 456 2.61 6.17 19.40
CA ALA A 456 1.69 6.83 20.32
C ALA A 456 2.43 7.54 21.45
N SER A 457 2.17 8.84 21.62
CA SER A 457 2.77 9.56 22.74
C SER A 457 1.87 9.58 23.99
N GLU A 458 0.53 9.52 23.84
CA GLU A 458 -0.41 9.64 24.96
C GLU A 458 -1.45 8.53 25.04
N ARG A 459 -2.03 8.12 23.92
CA ARG A 459 -3.12 7.14 23.84
C ARG A 459 -2.82 6.10 22.78
N LEU A 460 -2.96 4.83 23.14
CA LEU A 460 -2.80 3.70 22.23
C LEU A 460 -4.05 2.83 22.26
N PHE A 461 -4.59 2.56 21.08
CA PHE A 461 -5.72 1.68 20.85
C PHE A 461 -5.29 0.58 19.89
N LEU A 462 -5.49 -0.67 20.26
CA LEU A 462 -5.22 -1.86 19.45
C LEU A 462 -6.56 -2.49 19.16
N THR A 463 -6.90 -2.68 17.87
CA THR A 463 -8.22 -3.23 17.52
C THR A 463 -8.07 -4.48 16.66
N TYR A 464 -9.00 -5.42 16.84
CA TYR A 464 -9.10 -6.63 16.05
C TYR A 464 -10.55 -7.08 15.93
N SER A 465 -10.86 -7.90 14.91
CA SER A 465 -12.20 -8.43 14.69
C SER A 465 -12.23 -9.96 14.75
N LYS A 466 -13.38 -10.52 15.21
CA LYS A 466 -13.62 -11.98 15.25
C LYS A 466 -13.80 -12.59 13.86
N GLN A 467 -14.28 -11.79 12.92
CA GLN A 467 -14.58 -12.23 11.57
C GLN A 467 -14.15 -11.17 10.57
N ARG A 468 -13.65 -11.60 9.41
CA ARG A 468 -13.37 -10.73 8.26
C ARG A 468 -13.86 -11.37 6.98
N LYS A 469 -14.32 -10.54 6.06
CA LYS A 469 -14.61 -10.96 4.70
C LYS A 469 -13.33 -11.03 3.90
N LYS A 470 -12.87 -12.25 3.58
CA LYS A 470 -11.73 -12.50 2.68
C LYS A 470 -12.23 -13.25 1.45
N PHE A 471 -11.92 -12.78 0.24
CA PHE A 471 -12.35 -13.40 -1.03
C PHE A 471 -13.88 -13.61 -1.15
N GLY A 472 -14.64 -12.70 -0.52
CA GLY A 472 -16.11 -12.79 -0.49
C GLY A 472 -16.68 -13.84 0.47
N GLU A 473 -15.87 -14.53 1.26
CA GLU A 473 -16.27 -15.46 2.31
C GLU A 473 -15.98 -14.89 3.69
N ILE A 474 -16.82 -15.21 4.67
CA ILE A 474 -16.58 -14.83 6.07
C ILE A 474 -15.56 -15.84 6.62
N LYS A 475 -14.44 -15.32 7.14
CA LYS A 475 -13.42 -16.09 7.83
C LYS A 475 -13.39 -15.68 9.30
N GLU A 476 -13.40 -16.68 10.19
CA GLU A 476 -13.12 -16.44 11.61
C GLU A 476 -11.66 -16.03 11.79
N MET A 477 -11.46 -14.99 12.59
CA MET A 477 -10.14 -14.45 12.91
C MET A 477 -9.86 -14.59 14.40
N MET A 478 -8.59 -14.65 14.75
CA MET A 478 -8.12 -14.62 16.14
C MET A 478 -7.31 -13.36 16.37
N GLY A 479 -7.39 -12.82 17.58
CA GLY A 479 -6.48 -11.76 17.98
C GLY A 479 -5.01 -12.19 17.78
N SER A 480 -4.17 -11.24 17.42
CA SER A 480 -2.74 -11.46 17.24
C SER A 480 -2.10 -12.01 18.50
N ARG A 481 -1.17 -12.95 18.36
CA ARG A 481 -0.31 -13.43 19.46
C ARG A 481 0.43 -12.30 20.18
N PHE A 482 0.66 -11.18 19.53
CA PHE A 482 1.32 -10.02 20.15
C PHE A 482 0.45 -9.34 21.19
N LEU A 483 -0.88 -9.51 21.16
CA LEU A 483 -1.77 -9.01 22.20
C LEU A 483 -1.60 -9.77 23.51
N ASP A 484 -1.36 -11.07 23.45
CA ASP A 484 -1.12 -11.94 24.62
C ASP A 484 0.22 -11.63 25.31
N GLU A 485 1.12 -10.92 24.63
CA GLU A 485 2.42 -10.51 25.15
C GLU A 485 2.33 -9.21 25.97
N ILE A 486 1.17 -8.53 25.96
CA ILE A 486 0.94 -7.26 26.67
C ILE A 486 0.50 -7.54 28.13
N PRO A 487 1.20 -7.00 29.15
CA PRO A 487 0.80 -7.19 30.55
C PRO A 487 -0.58 -6.58 30.84
N ILE A 488 -1.38 -7.30 31.58
CA ILE A 488 -2.75 -6.91 31.94
C ILE A 488 -2.79 -5.62 32.79
N GLU A 489 -1.71 -5.34 33.51
CA GLU A 489 -1.60 -4.16 34.37
C GLU A 489 -1.54 -2.85 33.57
N CYS A 490 -1.07 -2.89 32.31
CA CYS A 490 -0.95 -1.70 31.47
C CYS A 490 -2.00 -1.65 30.35
N ALA A 491 -2.93 -2.60 30.30
CA ALA A 491 -3.97 -2.68 29.27
C ALA A 491 -5.38 -2.82 29.85
N ILE A 492 -6.38 -2.41 29.06
CA ILE A 492 -7.80 -2.69 29.31
C ILE A 492 -8.42 -3.28 28.05
N GLU A 493 -9.24 -4.30 28.24
CA GLU A 493 -10.00 -4.94 27.15
C GLU A 493 -11.40 -4.35 27.04
N LYS A 494 -11.86 -4.20 25.81
CA LYS A 494 -13.22 -3.78 25.46
C LYS A 494 -13.79 -4.70 24.41
N ILE A 495 -15.09 -4.92 24.44
CA ILE A 495 -15.85 -5.64 23.41
C ILE A 495 -16.79 -4.66 22.73
N HIS A 496 -16.81 -4.68 21.41
CA HIS A 496 -17.70 -3.86 20.59
C HIS A 496 -18.47 -4.71 19.59
N ASP A 497 -19.75 -4.91 19.87
CA ASP A 497 -20.65 -5.77 19.06
C ASP A 497 -21.16 -5.08 17.78
N GLY A 498 -20.72 -3.85 17.50
CA GLY A 498 -21.18 -3.05 16.35
C GLY A 498 -22.57 -2.42 16.56
N ILE A 499 -22.86 -1.40 15.74
CA ILE A 499 -24.21 -0.84 15.66
C ILE A 499 -24.91 -1.56 14.51
N ARG A 500 -25.84 -2.47 14.84
CA ARG A 500 -26.73 -3.08 13.84
C ARG A 500 -27.72 -2.01 13.39
N TYR A 501 -27.48 -1.41 12.23
CA TYR A 501 -28.53 -0.65 11.54
C TYR A 501 -29.63 -1.63 11.12
N LYS A 502 -30.83 -1.45 11.70
CA LYS A 502 -32.04 -2.14 11.28
C LYS A 502 -32.57 -1.55 9.99
#